data_6a1a292a0ebb98a2851161f40c9219a6
#
_entry.id   6a1a292a0ebb98a2851161f40c9219a6
#
_cell.length_a   1.000
_cell.length_b   1.000
_cell.length_c   1.000
_cell.angle_alpha   90.00
_cell.angle_beta   90.00
_cell.angle_gamma   90.00
#
_symmetry.space_group_name_H-M   'P 1'
#
loop_
_entity.id
_entity.type
_entity.pdbx_description
1 polymer ?
#
loop_
_entity_poly.entity_id
_entity_poly.type
_entity_poly.pdbx_seq_one_letter_code
_entity_poly.pdbx_strand_id
1 'polypeptide(L)'
;MTTRDALVSIRNLEIDGLTEETRVRIINDVSLDLKRGEVLGLIGESGAGKSTLGLAAMGFTRDGCEIVGGSVTFDGIDLVNATPETRRRLLGKRIAYVAQSAAASFNPAHKIINQHAEAPLFHGLSSRNDAETDAIDLYRRLRLPNPDEIGFRYPHQVSGGQLQRAMTAMAMSCRPDLIIFDEPTTALDVTTQIEVLVAIREIVEQFQTAAIYITHDLAV
;
A
#
# COMPACT_ATOMS: atom_id res chain seq x y z
N MET A 1 -3.64 -25.27 -12.86
CA MET A 1 -2.52 -24.42 -12.40
C MET A 1 -2.47 -24.53 -10.89
N THR A 2 -1.36 -24.99 -10.35
CA THR A 2 -1.25 -25.31 -8.91
C THR A 2 -1.12 -24.02 -8.11
N THR A 3 -1.97 -23.83 -7.11
CA THR A 3 -2.04 -22.72 -6.15
C THR A 3 -0.75 -22.50 -5.32
N ARG A 4 0.33 -23.20 -5.60
CA ARG A 4 1.59 -23.16 -4.84
C ARG A 4 2.51 -21.95 -5.14
N ASP A 5 2.24 -21.19 -6.22
CA ASP A 5 3.12 -20.08 -6.65
C ASP A 5 2.53 -18.67 -6.41
N ALA A 6 1.31 -18.58 -5.93
CA ALA A 6 0.69 -17.26 -5.67
C ALA A 6 1.15 -16.70 -4.32
N LEU A 7 1.57 -15.44 -4.31
CA LEU A 7 1.84 -14.67 -3.10
C LEU A 7 0.53 -14.28 -2.42
N VAL A 8 -0.43 -13.76 -3.19
CA VAL A 8 -1.79 -13.47 -2.73
C VAL A 8 -2.75 -14.34 -3.52
N SER A 9 -3.68 -14.98 -2.83
CA SER A 9 -4.77 -15.74 -3.46
C SER A 9 -6.09 -15.36 -2.80
N ILE A 10 -7.01 -14.86 -3.60
CA ILE A 10 -8.38 -14.52 -3.21
C ILE A 10 -9.30 -15.51 -3.91
N ARG A 11 -10.27 -16.08 -3.17
CA ARG A 11 -11.23 -17.06 -3.70
C ARG A 11 -12.63 -16.75 -3.25
N ASN A 12 -13.52 -16.59 -4.23
CA ASN A 12 -14.96 -16.38 -4.03
C ASN A 12 -15.25 -15.31 -2.95
N LEU A 13 -14.45 -14.22 -2.95
CA LEU A 13 -14.53 -13.19 -1.92
C LEU A 13 -15.83 -12.43 -2.05
N GLU A 14 -16.53 -12.31 -0.94
CA GLU A 14 -17.77 -11.55 -0.80
C GLU A 14 -17.64 -10.59 0.37
N ILE A 15 -17.98 -9.31 0.13
CA ILE A 15 -17.94 -8.26 1.14
C ILE A 15 -19.26 -7.48 1.10
N ASP A 16 -19.91 -7.36 2.24
CA ASP A 16 -21.08 -6.54 2.42
C ASP A 16 -20.73 -5.23 3.14
N GLY A 17 -21.34 -4.14 2.69
CA GLY A 17 -21.42 -2.89 3.42
C GLY A 17 -22.65 -2.91 4.34
N LEU A 18 -22.46 -2.48 5.57
CA LEU A 18 -23.48 -2.46 6.60
C LEU A 18 -23.91 -1.01 6.85
N THR A 19 -25.21 -0.74 6.69
CA THR A 19 -25.84 0.49 7.18
C THR A 19 -26.82 0.11 8.28
N GLU A 20 -27.33 1.08 9.03
CA GLU A 20 -28.27 0.82 10.13
C GLU A 20 -29.52 0.04 9.67
N GLU A 21 -29.90 0.15 8.40
CA GLU A 21 -31.14 -0.43 7.88
C GLU A 21 -30.93 -1.51 6.80
N THR A 22 -29.75 -1.55 6.15
CA THR A 22 -29.55 -2.42 4.97
C THR A 22 -28.16 -3.01 4.90
N ARG A 23 -28.07 -4.17 4.25
CA ARG A 23 -26.82 -4.76 3.75
C ARG A 23 -26.76 -4.58 2.24
N VAL A 24 -25.62 -4.08 1.75
CA VAL A 24 -25.39 -3.90 0.32
C VAL A 24 -24.14 -4.69 -0.06
N ARG A 25 -24.23 -5.57 -1.08
CA ARG A 25 -23.11 -6.31 -1.61
C ARG A 25 -22.14 -5.34 -2.31
N ILE A 26 -20.92 -5.20 -1.79
CA ILE A 26 -19.85 -4.36 -2.36
C ILE A 26 -18.93 -5.20 -3.26
N ILE A 27 -18.51 -6.37 -2.78
CA ILE A 27 -17.71 -7.34 -3.55
C ILE A 27 -18.52 -8.60 -3.68
N ASN A 28 -18.66 -9.10 -4.91
CA ASN A 28 -19.46 -10.27 -5.23
C ASN A 28 -18.63 -11.29 -6.01
N ASP A 29 -18.31 -12.40 -5.35
CA ASP A 29 -17.64 -13.59 -5.94
C ASP A 29 -16.35 -13.24 -6.70
N VAL A 30 -15.42 -12.50 -6.07
CA VAL A 30 -14.14 -12.16 -6.69
C VAL A 30 -13.10 -13.22 -6.38
N SER A 31 -12.43 -13.71 -7.43
CA SER A 31 -11.30 -14.62 -7.33
C SER A 31 -10.13 -14.10 -8.16
N LEU A 32 -8.93 -14.04 -7.58
CA LEU A 32 -7.70 -13.65 -8.26
C LEU A 32 -6.47 -14.27 -7.59
N ASP A 33 -5.40 -14.36 -8.36
CA ASP A 33 -4.05 -14.70 -7.88
C ASP A 33 -3.09 -13.59 -8.26
N LEU A 34 -2.14 -13.30 -7.38
CA LEU A 34 -1.01 -12.40 -7.61
C LEU A 34 0.28 -13.11 -7.23
N LYS A 35 1.23 -13.17 -8.15
CA LYS A 35 2.55 -13.79 -7.94
C LYS A 35 3.54 -12.79 -7.36
N ARG A 36 4.65 -13.29 -6.84
CA ARG A 36 5.79 -12.44 -6.43
C ARG A 36 6.31 -11.65 -7.61
N GLY A 37 6.60 -10.37 -7.41
CA GLY A 37 7.09 -9.46 -8.45
C GLY A 37 6.08 -9.11 -9.54
N GLU A 38 4.83 -9.57 -9.45
CA GLU A 38 3.76 -9.25 -10.40
C GLU A 38 3.04 -7.95 -10.01
N VAL A 39 2.62 -7.17 -11.00
CA VAL A 39 1.81 -5.97 -10.79
C VAL A 39 0.40 -6.22 -11.33
N LEU A 40 -0.59 -6.09 -10.47
CA LEU A 40 -2.01 -6.22 -10.80
C LEU A 40 -2.68 -4.84 -10.78
N GLY A 41 -3.24 -4.42 -11.91
CA GLY A 41 -4.07 -3.21 -12.00
C GLY A 41 -5.52 -3.49 -11.65
N LEU A 42 -6.09 -2.77 -10.69
CA LEU A 42 -7.53 -2.73 -10.41
C LEU A 42 -8.11 -1.43 -10.95
N ILE A 43 -8.78 -1.55 -12.10
CA ILE A 43 -9.31 -0.41 -12.85
C ILE A 43 -10.85 -0.44 -12.82
N GLY A 44 -11.48 0.72 -12.73
CA GLY A 44 -12.94 0.85 -12.77
C GLY A 44 -13.43 2.18 -12.20
N GLU A 45 -14.72 2.40 -12.24
CA GLU A 45 -15.35 3.64 -11.76
C GLU A 45 -15.18 3.85 -10.25
N SER A 46 -15.29 5.11 -9.82
CA SER A 46 -15.34 5.43 -8.38
C SER A 46 -16.54 4.72 -7.73
N GLY A 47 -16.34 4.15 -6.55
CA GLY A 47 -17.39 3.39 -5.86
C GLY A 47 -17.52 1.92 -6.27
N ALA A 48 -16.77 1.43 -7.27
CA ALA A 48 -16.83 0.03 -7.72
C ALA A 48 -16.20 -0.99 -6.73
N GLY A 49 -15.83 -0.61 -5.52
CA GLY A 49 -15.28 -1.51 -4.51
C GLY A 49 -13.77 -1.77 -4.62
N LYS A 50 -13.03 -1.10 -5.51
CA LYS A 50 -11.59 -1.33 -5.72
C LYS A 50 -10.75 -1.19 -4.44
N SER A 51 -10.89 -0.08 -3.72
CA SER A 51 -10.17 0.14 -2.45
C SER A 51 -10.60 -0.85 -1.38
N THR A 52 -11.88 -1.28 -1.37
CA THR A 52 -12.38 -2.32 -0.48
C THR A 52 -11.71 -3.67 -0.77
N LEU A 53 -11.55 -4.02 -2.07
CA LEU A 53 -10.83 -5.22 -2.48
C LEU A 53 -9.33 -5.14 -2.12
N GLY A 54 -8.70 -3.96 -2.32
CA GLY A 54 -7.31 -3.73 -1.93
C GLY A 54 -7.09 -3.91 -0.42
N LEU A 55 -7.96 -3.35 0.41
CA LEU A 55 -7.88 -3.56 1.87
C LEU A 55 -8.12 -5.02 2.25
N ALA A 56 -9.09 -5.69 1.61
CA ALA A 56 -9.36 -7.10 1.85
C ALA A 56 -8.16 -7.99 1.49
N ALA A 57 -7.38 -7.64 0.46
CA ALA A 57 -6.13 -8.33 0.13
C ALA A 57 -5.07 -8.28 1.26
N MET A 58 -5.24 -7.38 2.24
CA MET A 58 -4.43 -7.31 3.47
C MET A 58 -5.14 -7.95 4.69
N GLY A 59 -6.32 -8.52 4.50
CA GLY A 59 -7.14 -9.06 5.59
C GLY A 59 -7.89 -7.98 6.39
N PHE A 60 -8.15 -6.80 5.79
CA PHE A 60 -8.89 -5.69 6.40
C PHE A 60 -10.18 -5.38 5.66
N THR A 61 -11.12 -4.80 6.40
CA THR A 61 -12.29 -4.13 5.86
C THR A 61 -12.34 -2.71 6.41
N ARG A 62 -13.01 -1.81 5.67
CA ARG A 62 -13.38 -0.49 6.21
C ARG A 62 -14.43 -0.64 7.29
N ASP A 63 -14.52 0.35 8.17
CA ASP A 63 -15.63 0.46 9.10
C ASP A 63 -16.96 0.41 8.33
N GLY A 64 -17.91 -0.37 8.84
CA GLY A 64 -19.17 -0.63 8.15
C GLY A 64 -19.08 -1.63 6.99
N CYS A 65 -17.98 -2.35 6.82
CA CYS A 65 -17.85 -3.45 5.86
C CYS A 65 -17.45 -4.76 6.56
N GLU A 66 -17.96 -5.88 6.06
CA GLU A 66 -17.70 -7.23 6.58
C GLU A 66 -17.40 -8.22 5.45
N ILE A 67 -16.37 -9.03 5.60
CA ILE A 67 -16.14 -10.20 4.73
C ILE A 67 -17.16 -11.27 5.14
N VAL A 68 -18.08 -11.59 4.23
CA VAL A 68 -19.18 -12.53 4.49
C VAL A 68 -18.98 -13.88 3.80
N GLY A 69 -18.00 -13.98 2.89
CA GLY A 69 -17.68 -15.22 2.19
C GLY A 69 -16.32 -15.20 1.54
N GLY A 70 -15.86 -16.39 1.15
CA GLY A 70 -14.59 -16.58 0.48
C GLY A 70 -13.37 -16.62 1.41
N SER A 71 -12.20 -16.52 0.80
CA SER A 71 -10.92 -16.54 1.52
C SER A 71 -9.90 -15.61 0.89
N VAL A 72 -8.98 -15.11 1.71
CA VAL A 72 -7.81 -14.32 1.32
C VAL A 72 -6.58 -14.95 1.97
N THR A 73 -5.64 -15.41 1.17
CA THR A 73 -4.38 -15.96 1.66
C THR A 73 -3.20 -15.13 1.17
N PHE A 74 -2.23 -14.91 2.04
CA PHE A 74 -0.95 -14.28 1.73
C PHE A 74 0.17 -15.23 2.13
N ASP A 75 0.94 -15.68 1.14
CA ASP A 75 2.06 -16.64 1.34
C ASP A 75 1.62 -17.88 2.15
N GLY A 76 0.42 -18.39 1.85
CA GLY A 76 -0.19 -19.52 2.54
C GLY A 76 -0.86 -19.21 3.89
N ILE A 77 -0.80 -17.98 4.37
CA ILE A 77 -1.44 -17.54 5.62
C ILE A 77 -2.85 -17.04 5.32
N ASP A 78 -3.86 -17.62 5.95
CA ASP A 78 -5.24 -17.12 5.88
C ASP A 78 -5.35 -15.78 6.63
N LEU A 79 -5.58 -14.71 5.87
CA LEU A 79 -5.68 -13.35 6.42
C LEU A 79 -7.07 -13.03 6.99
N VAL A 80 -8.12 -13.70 6.53
CA VAL A 80 -9.49 -13.49 7.03
C VAL A 80 -9.59 -13.97 8.47
N ASN A 81 -9.04 -15.15 8.75
CA ASN A 81 -9.07 -15.77 10.08
C ASN A 81 -7.81 -15.53 10.91
N ALA A 82 -6.85 -14.74 10.40
CA ALA A 82 -5.61 -14.43 11.10
C ALA A 82 -5.86 -13.69 12.42
N THR A 83 -5.11 -14.08 13.45
CA THR A 83 -5.14 -13.37 14.72
C THR A 83 -4.60 -11.93 14.56
N PRO A 84 -5.00 -10.98 15.43
CA PRO A 84 -4.44 -9.63 15.41
C PRO A 84 -2.91 -9.61 15.50
N GLU A 85 -2.31 -10.54 16.23
CA GLU A 85 -0.87 -10.67 16.34
C GLU A 85 -0.23 -11.10 15.01
N THR A 86 -0.80 -12.08 14.33
CA THR A 86 -0.33 -12.52 13.00
C THR A 86 -0.39 -11.39 12.01
N ARG A 87 -1.51 -10.66 11.94
CA ARG A 87 -1.65 -9.48 11.07
C ARG A 87 -0.60 -8.42 11.39
N ARG A 88 -0.39 -8.09 12.67
CA ARG A 88 0.60 -7.09 13.10
C ARG A 88 2.03 -7.46 12.68
N ARG A 89 2.37 -8.75 12.63
CA ARG A 89 3.68 -9.22 12.15
C ARG A 89 3.87 -9.07 10.65
N LEU A 90 2.79 -9.08 9.87
CA LEU A 90 2.82 -8.94 8.41
C LEU A 90 2.78 -7.49 7.97
N LEU A 91 1.92 -6.68 8.58
CA LEU A 91 1.69 -5.29 8.19
C LEU A 91 2.87 -4.39 8.54
N GLY A 92 3.21 -3.51 7.60
CA GLY A 92 4.38 -2.64 7.67
C GLY A 92 5.71 -3.37 7.43
N LYS A 93 5.73 -4.70 7.49
CA LYS A 93 6.93 -5.51 7.24
C LYS A 93 6.88 -6.23 5.90
N ARG A 94 5.85 -7.06 5.69
CA ARG A 94 5.68 -7.89 4.48
C ARG A 94 4.57 -7.38 3.57
N ILE A 95 3.62 -6.66 4.13
CA ILE A 95 2.50 -6.06 3.41
C ILE A 95 2.47 -4.58 3.75
N ALA A 96 2.51 -3.72 2.73
CA ALA A 96 2.45 -2.27 2.87
C ALA A 96 1.27 -1.68 2.09
N TYR A 97 0.80 -0.52 2.51
CA TYR A 97 -0.29 0.20 1.89
C TYR A 97 0.05 1.67 1.71
N VAL A 98 -0.16 2.16 0.51
CA VAL A 98 0.00 3.57 0.14
C VAL A 98 -1.39 4.14 -0.11
N ALA A 99 -1.83 5.00 0.79
CA ALA A 99 -3.16 5.59 0.76
C ALA A 99 -3.29 6.66 -0.33
N GLN A 100 -4.52 6.94 -0.73
CA GLN A 100 -4.86 7.97 -1.72
C GLN A 100 -4.36 9.37 -1.31
N SER A 101 -4.47 9.74 -0.04
CA SER A 101 -4.04 11.03 0.47
C SER A 101 -2.84 10.92 1.41
N ALA A 102 -1.66 11.27 0.90
CA ALA A 102 -0.47 11.38 1.73
C ALA A 102 -0.64 12.43 2.84
N ALA A 103 -1.27 13.57 2.55
CA ALA A 103 -1.50 14.61 3.54
C ALA A 103 -2.33 14.16 4.74
N ALA A 104 -3.30 13.24 4.52
CA ALA A 104 -4.10 12.67 5.60
C ALA A 104 -3.37 11.54 6.35
N SER A 105 -2.35 10.94 5.74
CA SER A 105 -1.64 9.79 6.31
C SER A 105 -0.48 10.19 7.22
N PHE A 106 0.15 11.34 6.96
CA PHE A 106 1.24 11.83 7.80
C PHE A 106 0.74 12.62 9.02
N ASN A 107 1.37 12.40 10.15
CA ASN A 107 1.19 13.25 11.33
C ASN A 107 1.93 14.58 11.12
N PRO A 108 1.23 15.74 11.06
CA PRO A 108 1.84 17.03 10.78
C PRO A 108 2.80 17.52 11.90
N ALA A 109 2.71 16.96 13.09
CA ALA A 109 3.56 17.32 14.23
C ALA A 109 4.94 16.63 14.21
N HIS A 110 5.15 15.66 13.33
CA HIS A 110 6.39 14.90 13.25
C HIS A 110 7.08 15.11 11.89
N LYS A 111 8.42 15.15 11.92
CA LYS A 111 9.23 15.16 10.70
C LYS A 111 9.01 13.89 9.88
N ILE A 112 9.11 13.98 8.57
CA ILE A 112 8.90 12.87 7.63
C ILE A 112 9.85 11.70 7.95
N ILE A 113 11.13 11.97 8.22
CA ILE A 113 12.14 10.95 8.53
C ILE A 113 11.80 10.16 9.79
N ASN A 114 11.19 10.80 10.78
CA ASN A 114 10.81 10.11 12.01
C ASN A 114 9.72 9.07 11.75
N GLN A 115 8.72 9.46 10.96
CA GLN A 115 7.62 8.58 10.58
C GLN A 115 8.09 7.46 9.63
N HIS A 116 9.03 7.78 8.72
CA HIS A 116 9.64 6.79 7.83
C HIS A 116 10.33 5.67 8.62
N ALA A 117 11.06 6.03 9.68
CA ALA A 117 11.81 5.05 10.48
C ALA A 117 10.94 4.21 11.42
N GLU A 118 9.67 4.54 11.64
CA GLU A 118 8.81 3.83 12.61
C GLU A 118 8.68 2.34 12.31
N ALA A 119 8.35 1.96 11.09
CA ALA A 119 8.14 0.55 10.74
C ALA A 119 9.42 -0.29 10.86
N PRO A 120 10.58 0.10 10.29
CA PRO A 120 11.83 -0.64 10.46
C PRO A 120 12.24 -0.80 11.92
N LEU A 121 12.07 0.25 12.75
CA LEU A 121 12.37 0.21 14.18
C LEU A 121 11.39 -0.70 14.94
N PHE A 122 10.10 -0.55 14.69
CA PHE A 122 9.06 -1.36 15.33
C PHE A 122 9.26 -2.86 15.08
N HIS A 123 9.64 -3.21 13.85
CA HIS A 123 9.89 -4.60 13.47
C HIS A 123 11.30 -5.10 13.81
N GLY A 124 12.15 -4.26 14.40
CA GLY A 124 13.53 -4.62 14.78
C GLY A 124 14.43 -4.96 13.59
N LEU A 125 14.18 -4.34 12.42
CA LEU A 125 14.92 -4.62 11.19
C LEU A 125 16.20 -3.79 11.05
N SER A 126 16.26 -2.63 11.68
CA SER A 126 17.40 -1.72 11.58
C SER A 126 17.56 -0.87 12.83
N SER A 127 18.75 -0.29 13.01
CA SER A 127 18.96 0.79 13.96
C SER A 127 18.36 2.11 13.43
N ARG A 128 18.24 3.13 14.29
CA ARG A 128 17.77 4.46 13.88
C ARG A 128 18.61 5.07 12.76
N ASN A 129 19.93 5.01 12.90
CA ASN A 129 20.84 5.57 11.91
C ASN A 129 20.76 4.85 10.57
N ASP A 130 20.64 3.53 10.59
CA ASP A 130 20.50 2.73 9.36
C ASP A 130 19.16 3.02 8.68
N ALA A 131 18.06 3.15 9.44
CA ALA A 131 16.76 3.50 8.91
C ALA A 131 16.73 4.89 8.27
N GLU A 132 17.42 5.88 8.86
CA GLU A 132 17.57 7.21 8.29
C GLU A 132 18.41 7.22 7.02
N THR A 133 19.51 6.45 6.99
CA THR A 133 20.36 6.29 5.81
C THR A 133 19.58 5.62 4.66
N ASP A 134 18.84 4.55 4.96
CA ASP A 134 18.00 3.86 3.99
C ASP A 134 16.87 4.75 3.46
N ALA A 135 16.26 5.57 4.34
CA ALA A 135 15.25 6.54 3.93
C ALA A 135 15.78 7.54 2.90
N ILE A 136 16.98 8.08 3.11
CA ILE A 136 17.64 9.00 2.18
C ILE A 136 17.89 8.31 0.83
N ASP A 137 18.33 7.05 0.82
CA ASP A 137 18.51 6.28 -0.41
C ASP A 137 17.18 6.07 -1.15
N LEU A 138 16.11 5.71 -0.44
CA LEU A 138 14.77 5.59 -1.01
C LEU A 138 14.24 6.93 -1.55
N TYR A 139 14.47 8.04 -0.86
CA TYR A 139 14.10 9.38 -1.36
C TYR A 139 14.84 9.71 -2.67
N ARG A 140 16.11 9.35 -2.77
CA ARG A 140 16.89 9.54 -3.99
C ARG A 140 16.35 8.71 -5.15
N ARG A 141 16.02 7.43 -4.93
CA ARG A 141 15.42 6.53 -5.93
C ARG A 141 14.06 7.02 -6.40
N LEU A 142 13.25 7.56 -5.49
CA LEU A 142 11.94 8.16 -5.79
C LEU A 142 12.05 9.61 -6.30
N ARG A 143 13.26 10.06 -6.66
CA ARG A 143 13.53 11.37 -7.27
C ARG A 143 12.97 12.53 -6.45
N LEU A 144 13.01 12.43 -5.13
CA LEU A 144 12.68 13.53 -4.24
C LEU A 144 13.78 14.61 -4.31
N PRO A 145 13.43 15.90 -4.38
CA PRO A 145 14.42 16.96 -4.37
C PRO A 145 15.12 17.03 -3.01
N ASN A 146 16.42 17.30 -3.01
CA ASN A 146 17.25 17.38 -1.80
C ASN A 146 17.02 16.16 -0.88
N PRO A 147 17.28 14.93 -1.34
CA PRO A 147 16.94 13.71 -0.62
C PRO A 147 17.57 13.63 0.78
N ASP A 148 18.73 14.27 0.97
CA ASP A 148 19.44 14.32 2.25
C ASP A 148 18.76 15.27 3.27
N GLU A 149 17.88 16.17 2.83
CA GLU A 149 17.24 17.18 3.68
C GLU A 149 15.73 16.99 3.82
N ILE A 150 15.05 16.51 2.77
CA ILE A 150 13.59 16.50 2.70
C ILE A 150 12.94 15.72 3.84
N GLY A 151 13.58 14.64 4.30
CA GLY A 151 13.11 13.84 5.43
C GLY A 151 13.07 14.61 6.75
N PHE A 152 13.90 15.64 6.90
CA PHE A 152 13.95 16.47 8.12
C PHE A 152 12.92 17.60 8.11
N ARG A 153 12.12 17.75 7.06
CA ARG A 153 10.99 18.68 6.98
C ARG A 153 9.73 18.06 7.59
N TYR A 154 8.79 18.93 7.93
CA TYR A 154 7.44 18.54 8.33
C TYR A 154 6.56 18.34 7.09
N PRO A 155 5.48 17.52 7.17
CA PRO A 155 4.59 17.25 6.03
C PRO A 155 4.06 18.53 5.34
N HIS A 156 3.71 19.55 6.10
CA HIS A 156 3.19 20.82 5.57
C HIS A 156 4.25 21.71 4.88
N GLN A 157 5.53 21.36 4.92
CA GLN A 157 6.63 22.09 4.30
C GLN A 157 7.04 21.53 2.92
N VAL A 158 6.35 20.52 2.43
CA VAL A 158 6.63 19.85 1.16
C VAL A 158 5.38 19.84 0.27
N SER A 159 5.56 19.72 -1.06
CA SER A 159 4.44 19.63 -1.99
C SER A 159 3.70 18.29 -1.88
N GLY A 160 2.45 18.23 -2.36
CA GLY A 160 1.66 16.99 -2.38
C GLY A 160 2.36 15.84 -3.09
N GLY A 161 2.96 16.08 -4.26
CA GLY A 161 3.72 15.05 -4.99
C GLY A 161 5.01 14.61 -4.28
N GLN A 162 5.67 15.52 -3.56
CA GLN A 162 6.81 15.15 -2.71
C GLN A 162 6.36 14.29 -1.54
N LEU A 163 5.25 14.64 -0.90
CA LEU A 163 4.71 13.89 0.22
C LEU A 163 4.23 12.51 -0.21
N GLN A 164 3.62 12.40 -1.40
CA GLN A 164 3.20 11.12 -1.97
C GLN A 164 4.39 10.19 -2.24
N ARG A 165 5.48 10.72 -2.83
CA ARG A 165 6.72 9.97 -3.02
C ARG A 165 7.37 9.58 -1.69
N ALA A 166 7.35 10.47 -0.69
CA ALA A 166 7.84 10.16 0.65
C ALA A 166 7.02 9.04 1.32
N MET A 167 5.69 9.02 1.13
CA MET A 167 4.83 7.94 1.62
C MET A 167 5.14 6.60 0.93
N THR A 168 5.41 6.61 -0.37
CA THR A 168 5.88 5.43 -1.10
C THR A 168 7.22 4.94 -0.57
N ALA A 169 8.19 5.86 -0.32
CA ALA A 169 9.46 5.51 0.32
C ALA A 169 9.25 4.85 1.68
N MET A 170 8.38 5.43 2.51
CA MET A 170 8.04 4.90 3.82
C MET A 170 7.42 3.49 3.72
N ALA A 171 6.52 3.27 2.78
CA ALA A 171 5.92 1.95 2.55
C ALA A 171 6.96 0.90 2.10
N MET A 172 8.01 1.32 1.40
CA MET A 172 9.11 0.46 0.93
C MET A 172 10.23 0.25 1.96
N SER A 173 10.20 0.93 3.12
CA SER A 173 11.28 0.91 4.11
C SER A 173 11.62 -0.48 4.65
N CYS A 174 10.63 -1.37 4.76
CA CYS A 174 10.82 -2.76 5.19
C CYS A 174 10.99 -3.75 4.03
N ARG A 175 11.09 -3.29 2.78
CA ARG A 175 11.14 -4.14 1.57
C ARG A 175 10.00 -5.16 1.56
N PRO A 176 8.75 -4.72 1.50
CA PRO A 176 7.60 -5.61 1.59
C PRO A 176 7.52 -6.57 0.39
N ASP A 177 6.94 -7.75 0.61
CA ASP A 177 6.62 -8.70 -0.46
C ASP A 177 5.44 -8.20 -1.32
N LEU A 178 4.48 -7.50 -0.69
CA LEU A 178 3.29 -6.94 -1.31
C LEU A 178 3.12 -5.47 -0.94
N ILE A 179 2.87 -4.63 -1.95
CA ILE A 179 2.47 -3.24 -1.74
C ILE A 179 1.15 -2.96 -2.46
N ILE A 180 0.25 -2.22 -1.81
CA ILE A 180 -1.02 -1.82 -2.40
C ILE A 180 -1.02 -0.30 -2.52
N PHE A 181 -1.18 0.18 -3.75
CA PHE A 181 -1.31 1.59 -4.08
C PHE A 181 -2.79 1.92 -4.30
N ASP A 182 -3.38 2.72 -3.43
CA ASP A 182 -4.77 3.16 -3.56
C ASP A 182 -4.81 4.57 -4.15
N GLU A 183 -5.00 4.65 -5.46
CA GLU A 183 -5.05 5.90 -6.23
C GLU A 183 -3.89 6.88 -5.93
N PRO A 184 -2.63 6.46 -6.00
CA PRO A 184 -1.50 7.22 -5.45
C PRO A 184 -1.21 8.53 -6.20
N THR A 185 -1.89 8.80 -7.30
CA THR A 185 -1.63 9.98 -8.16
C THR A 185 -2.83 10.91 -8.34
N THR A 186 -3.99 10.58 -7.79
CA THR A 186 -5.26 11.29 -8.03
C THR A 186 -5.23 12.79 -7.68
N ALA A 187 -4.43 13.19 -6.70
CA ALA A 187 -4.32 14.59 -6.24
C ALA A 187 -3.15 15.37 -6.89
N LEU A 188 -2.53 14.81 -7.95
CA LEU A 188 -1.34 15.38 -8.59
C LEU A 188 -1.67 15.93 -9.98
N ASP A 189 -0.91 16.92 -10.42
CA ASP A 189 -0.92 17.35 -11.82
C ASP A 189 -0.33 16.28 -12.74
N VAL A 190 -0.69 16.29 -14.03
CA VAL A 190 -0.34 15.25 -15.01
C VAL A 190 1.18 14.99 -15.09
N THR A 191 1.99 16.05 -15.05
CA THR A 191 3.45 15.90 -15.13
C THR A 191 3.99 15.16 -13.90
N THR A 192 3.55 15.59 -12.73
CA THR A 192 3.93 14.95 -11.44
C THR A 192 3.40 13.53 -11.35
N GLN A 193 2.20 13.23 -11.89
CA GLN A 193 1.68 11.86 -11.96
C GLN A 193 2.63 10.94 -12.71
N ILE A 194 3.07 11.30 -13.91
CA ILE A 194 3.98 10.49 -14.73
C ILE A 194 5.29 10.24 -13.97
N GLU A 195 5.86 11.28 -13.36
CA GLU A 195 7.10 11.14 -12.59
C GLU A 195 6.95 10.15 -11.41
N VAL A 196 5.84 10.25 -10.68
CA VAL A 196 5.54 9.37 -9.54
C VAL A 196 5.36 7.93 -10.02
N LEU A 197 4.62 7.71 -11.10
CA LEU A 197 4.38 6.37 -11.66
C LEU A 197 5.67 5.70 -12.12
N VAL A 198 6.52 6.43 -12.85
CA VAL A 198 7.82 5.91 -13.30
C VAL A 198 8.67 5.52 -12.08
N ALA A 199 8.73 6.37 -11.06
CA ALA A 199 9.51 6.10 -9.86
C ALA A 199 8.96 4.91 -9.05
N ILE A 200 7.63 4.77 -8.95
CA ILE A 200 6.98 3.60 -8.33
C ILE A 200 7.34 2.33 -9.09
N ARG A 201 7.21 2.35 -10.42
CA ARG A 201 7.53 1.19 -11.25
C ARG A 201 8.98 0.76 -11.08
N GLU A 202 9.93 1.69 -11.19
CA GLU A 202 11.35 1.41 -11.04
C GLU A 202 11.67 0.76 -9.68
N ILE A 203 11.08 1.26 -8.58
CA ILE A 203 11.33 0.72 -7.24
C ILE A 203 10.69 -0.65 -7.02
N VAL A 204 9.47 -0.85 -7.53
CA VAL A 204 8.75 -2.14 -7.44
C VAL A 204 9.50 -3.22 -8.23
N GLU A 205 9.94 -2.91 -9.45
CA GLU A 205 10.73 -3.82 -10.29
C GLU A 205 12.09 -4.14 -9.63
N GLN A 206 12.77 -3.14 -9.09
CA GLN A 206 14.08 -3.32 -8.45
C GLN A 206 14.03 -4.23 -7.22
N PHE A 207 13.00 -4.10 -6.39
CA PHE A 207 12.86 -4.91 -5.18
C PHE A 207 12.06 -6.19 -5.40
N GLN A 208 11.59 -6.45 -6.63
CA GLN A 208 10.75 -7.60 -6.96
C GLN A 208 9.52 -7.71 -6.04
N THR A 209 8.99 -6.57 -5.63
CA THR A 209 7.78 -6.48 -4.80
C THR A 209 6.56 -6.76 -5.67
N ALA A 210 5.63 -7.57 -5.20
CA ALA A 210 4.33 -7.67 -5.85
C ALA A 210 3.50 -6.42 -5.55
N ALA A 211 2.74 -5.94 -6.52
CA ALA A 211 1.96 -4.71 -6.34
C ALA A 211 0.50 -4.88 -6.80
N ILE A 212 -0.42 -4.31 -6.03
CA ILE A 212 -1.80 -4.05 -6.46
C ILE A 212 -1.92 -2.55 -6.67
N TYR A 213 -2.20 -2.13 -7.90
CA TYR A 213 -2.35 -0.73 -8.26
C TYR A 213 -3.81 -0.40 -8.55
N ILE A 214 -4.42 0.41 -7.69
CA ILE A 214 -5.82 0.82 -7.81
C ILE A 214 -5.87 2.19 -8.48
N THR A 215 -6.63 2.30 -9.57
CA THR A 215 -6.84 3.56 -10.29
C THR A 215 -8.21 3.61 -10.95
N HIS A 216 -8.70 4.81 -11.20
CA HIS A 216 -9.85 5.05 -12.09
C HIS A 216 -9.39 5.61 -13.45
N ASP A 217 -8.10 5.88 -13.65
CA ASP A 217 -7.52 6.39 -14.88
C ASP A 217 -6.95 5.24 -15.72
N LEU A 218 -7.43 5.11 -16.96
CA LEU A 218 -6.97 4.12 -17.93
C LEU A 218 -5.66 4.52 -18.64
N ALA A 219 -5.21 5.75 -18.46
CA ALA A 219 -4.00 6.29 -19.10
C ALA A 219 -2.73 6.03 -18.26
N VAL A 220 -2.85 5.33 -17.14
CA VAL A 220 -1.78 5.00 -16.18
C VAL A 220 -1.12 3.67 -16.50
#